data_6ace2cf0d5ffb514cddeb11e472fdc32
#
_entry.id   6ace2cf0d5ffb514cddeb11e472fdc32
#
_cell.length_a   1.000
_cell.length_b   1.000
_cell.length_c   1.000
_cell.angle_alpha   90.00
_cell.angle_beta   90.00
_cell.angle_gamma   90.00
#
_symmetry.space_group_name_H-M   'P 1'
#
loop_
_entity.id
_entity.type
_entity.pdbx_description
1 polymer ?
#
loop_
_entity_poly.entity_id
_entity_poly.type
_entity_poly.pdbx_seq_one_letter_code
_entity_poly.pdbx_strand_id
1 'polypeptide(L)'
;LLALDNLGVHITALVAGLGVGGIAIALAIQTILGDLLASLSIMLDKPFEVGDWLRIDDIDGTGEKIGVKSTRLRSLSGEQIVLSNADMLKCRIRNMGRMPERRSLFTIGIAYETTPDKLQQVPSLVEAAISSVTGTRFEYCVFRQFGVSALEFEIVYFVPEPADARFKFLKIVDAVNRRIHADFAANGIEFAYPTQTVYVKAATNPRAP
;
A
#
# COMPACT_ATOMS: atom_id res chain seq x y z
N LEU A 1 -27.64 46.03 29.34
CA LEU A 1 -28.90 45.58 28.69
C LEU A 1 -30.10 46.28 29.30
N LEU A 2 -30.32 46.32 30.64
CA LEU A 2 -31.44 47.00 31.29
C LEU A 2 -31.47 48.53 31.00
N ALA A 3 -30.35 49.17 30.82
CA ALA A 3 -30.29 50.63 30.49
C ALA A 3 -30.76 50.88 29.07
N LEU A 4 -30.59 49.95 28.13
CA LEU A 4 -31.02 50.08 26.72
C LEU A 4 -32.55 49.83 26.59
N ASP A 5 -33.10 48.94 27.43
CA ASP A 5 -34.56 48.69 27.46
C ASP A 5 -35.37 49.95 27.86
N ASN A 6 -34.80 50.72 28.79
CA ASN A 6 -35.39 51.99 29.26
C ASN A 6 -35.31 53.11 28.24
N LEU A 7 -34.50 52.97 27.16
CA LEU A 7 -34.33 53.88 26.05
C LEU A 7 -35.25 53.52 24.86
N GLY A 8 -36.13 52.51 24.98
CA GLY A 8 -37.03 52.08 23.92
C GLY A 8 -36.37 51.25 22.81
N VAL A 9 -35.18 50.76 23.03
CA VAL A 9 -34.45 49.87 22.08
C VAL A 9 -34.91 48.44 22.27
N HIS A 10 -35.40 47.81 21.20
CA HIS A 10 -35.82 46.39 21.20
C HIS A 10 -34.61 45.46 21.40
N ILE A 11 -34.28 45.19 22.68
CA ILE A 11 -33.12 44.36 23.06
C ILE A 11 -33.21 42.96 22.46
N THR A 12 -34.39 42.38 22.35
CA THR A 12 -34.63 41.07 21.76
C THR A 12 -34.15 41.00 20.29
N ALA A 13 -34.40 42.05 19.50
CA ALA A 13 -33.93 42.12 18.11
C ALA A 13 -32.40 42.24 18.02
N LEU A 14 -31.79 43.01 18.93
CA LEU A 14 -30.32 43.14 19.02
C LEU A 14 -29.64 41.81 19.41
N VAL A 15 -30.17 41.14 20.42
CA VAL A 15 -29.64 39.82 20.88
C VAL A 15 -29.84 38.77 19.82
N ALA A 16 -30.99 38.74 19.13
CA ALA A 16 -31.22 37.81 18.02
C ALA A 16 -30.26 38.10 16.85
N GLY A 17 -30.04 39.36 16.51
CA GLY A 17 -29.09 39.77 15.45
C GLY A 17 -27.63 39.37 15.80
N LEU A 18 -27.21 39.61 17.04
CA LEU A 18 -25.89 39.20 17.54
C LEU A 18 -25.75 37.67 17.57
N GLY A 19 -26.82 36.94 17.95
CA GLY A 19 -26.83 35.48 17.92
C GLY A 19 -26.62 34.92 16.51
N VAL A 20 -27.38 35.40 15.53
CA VAL A 20 -27.25 34.99 14.13
C VAL A 20 -25.87 35.37 13.58
N GLY A 21 -25.42 36.62 13.86
CA GLY A 21 -24.07 37.08 13.48
C GLY A 21 -22.94 36.23 14.09
N GLY A 22 -23.10 35.87 15.36
CA GLY A 22 -22.14 34.98 16.05
C GLY A 22 -22.03 33.58 15.42
N ILE A 23 -23.19 33.00 15.03
CA ILE A 23 -23.21 31.72 14.31
C ILE A 23 -22.53 31.85 12.95
N ALA A 24 -22.80 32.90 12.21
CA ALA A 24 -22.18 33.14 10.89
C ALA A 24 -20.64 33.26 11.01
N ILE A 25 -20.15 34.00 12.01
CA ILE A 25 -18.72 34.11 12.29
C ILE A 25 -18.12 32.75 12.69
N ALA A 26 -18.79 32.01 13.60
CA ALA A 26 -18.35 30.71 14.04
C ALA A 26 -18.18 29.73 12.85
N LEU A 27 -19.14 29.68 11.94
CA LEU A 27 -19.07 28.87 10.72
C LEU A 27 -17.94 29.32 9.79
N ALA A 28 -17.70 30.64 9.68
CA ALA A 28 -16.65 31.18 8.82
C ALA A 28 -15.24 30.80 9.29
N ILE A 29 -15.00 30.70 10.60
CA ILE A 29 -13.68 30.35 11.17
C ILE A 29 -13.54 28.86 11.51
N GLN A 30 -14.60 28.07 11.44
CA GLN A 30 -14.62 26.65 11.82
C GLN A 30 -13.54 25.84 11.12
N THR A 31 -13.34 26.04 9.81
CA THR A 31 -12.32 25.31 9.03
C THR A 31 -10.92 25.65 9.51
N ILE A 32 -10.63 26.91 9.76
CA ILE A 32 -9.31 27.35 10.23
C ILE A 32 -9.00 26.76 11.60
N LEU A 33 -9.97 26.82 12.50
CA LEU A 33 -9.82 26.26 13.85
C LEU A 33 -9.68 24.73 13.80
N GLY A 34 -10.41 24.05 12.89
CA GLY A 34 -10.29 22.63 12.64
C GLY A 34 -8.86 22.23 12.22
N ASP A 35 -8.26 22.94 11.28
CA ASP A 35 -6.87 22.70 10.85
C ASP A 35 -5.85 22.93 11.98
N LEU A 36 -6.05 23.96 12.83
CA LEU A 36 -5.19 24.23 13.97
C LEU A 36 -5.27 23.09 15.01
N LEU A 37 -6.48 22.65 15.35
CA LEU A 37 -6.69 21.54 16.28
C LEU A 37 -6.15 20.22 15.71
N ALA A 38 -6.30 20.00 14.41
CA ALA A 38 -5.72 18.85 13.73
C ALA A 38 -4.18 18.87 13.78
N SER A 39 -3.57 20.02 13.55
CA SER A 39 -2.12 20.20 13.70
C SER A 39 -1.65 19.84 15.11
N LEU A 40 -2.37 20.33 16.11
CA LEU A 40 -2.05 20.04 17.52
C LEU A 40 -2.17 18.52 17.81
N SER A 41 -3.23 17.88 17.32
CA SER A 41 -3.41 16.42 17.44
C SER A 41 -2.28 15.64 16.78
N ILE A 42 -1.87 16.02 15.56
CA ILE A 42 -0.73 15.39 14.87
C ILE A 42 0.56 15.54 15.68
N MET A 43 0.78 16.70 16.29
CA MET A 43 2.00 16.97 17.10
C MET A 43 2.00 16.18 18.42
N LEU A 44 0.85 15.98 19.06
CA LEU A 44 0.73 15.28 20.35
C LEU A 44 0.71 13.76 20.15
N ASP A 45 -0.17 13.26 19.27
CA ASP A 45 -0.39 11.83 19.07
C ASP A 45 0.64 11.22 18.11
N LYS A 46 1.27 12.05 17.28
CA LYS A 46 2.29 11.66 16.28
C LYS A 46 1.88 10.41 15.48
N PRO A 47 0.72 10.40 14.81
CA PRO A 47 0.34 9.28 13.96
C PRO A 47 1.35 9.03 12.83
N PHE A 48 2.07 10.06 12.45
CA PHE A 48 3.22 10.04 11.55
C PHE A 48 4.19 11.17 11.89
N GLU A 49 5.42 11.07 11.40
CA GLU A 49 6.47 12.06 11.55
C GLU A 49 7.04 12.48 10.18
N VAL A 50 7.81 13.56 10.17
CA VAL A 50 8.55 13.97 8.96
C VAL A 50 9.57 12.88 8.63
N GLY A 51 9.58 12.44 7.37
CA GLY A 51 10.38 11.31 6.90
C GLY A 51 9.58 10.01 6.75
N ASP A 52 8.43 9.86 7.41
CA ASP A 52 7.60 8.67 7.25
C ASP A 52 7.03 8.59 5.83
N TRP A 53 7.04 7.39 5.26
CA TRP A 53 6.31 7.10 4.05
C TRP A 53 4.85 6.80 4.35
N LEU A 54 3.97 7.64 3.82
CA LEU A 54 2.53 7.59 4.07
C LEU A 54 1.77 7.24 2.81
N ARG A 55 0.71 6.45 2.98
CA ARG A 55 -0.36 6.30 2.00
C ARG A 55 -1.64 6.82 2.62
N ILE A 56 -2.23 7.83 1.99
CA ILE A 56 -3.46 8.50 2.40
C ILE A 56 -4.42 8.39 1.24
N ASP A 57 -5.42 7.50 1.36
CA ASP A 57 -6.29 7.09 0.26
C ASP A 57 -5.45 6.68 -0.98
N ASP A 58 -5.51 7.43 -2.08
CA ASP A 58 -4.77 7.17 -3.32
C ASP A 58 -3.44 7.95 -3.42
N ILE A 59 -3.08 8.69 -2.38
CA ILE A 59 -1.87 9.53 -2.36
C ILE A 59 -0.74 8.79 -1.64
N ASP A 60 0.36 8.56 -2.35
CA ASP A 60 1.60 8.01 -1.80
C ASP A 60 2.66 9.11 -1.71
N GLY A 61 3.26 9.30 -0.52
CA GLY A 61 4.31 10.30 -0.37
C GLY A 61 5.04 10.21 0.97
N THR A 62 6.24 10.80 1.00
CA THR A 62 7.02 10.94 2.22
C THR A 62 6.70 12.27 2.89
N GLY A 63 6.47 12.29 4.19
CA GLY A 63 6.26 13.50 4.97
C GLY A 63 7.44 14.45 4.86
N GLU A 64 7.25 15.63 4.28
CA GLU A 64 8.30 16.62 4.09
C GLU A 64 8.26 17.70 5.18
N LYS A 65 7.05 18.14 5.51
CA LYS A 65 6.84 19.18 6.52
C LYS A 65 5.42 19.11 7.08
N ILE A 66 5.30 19.17 8.38
CA ILE A 66 4.04 19.36 9.10
C ILE A 66 3.95 20.84 9.47
N GLY A 67 2.99 21.56 8.89
CA GLY A 67 2.73 22.96 9.16
C GLY A 67 1.50 23.14 10.04
N VAL A 68 1.23 24.41 10.41
CA VAL A 68 0.11 24.78 11.28
C VAL A 68 -1.25 24.47 10.66
N LYS A 69 -1.40 24.63 9.35
CA LYS A 69 -2.65 24.39 8.62
C LYS A 69 -2.59 23.19 7.69
N SER A 70 -1.41 22.90 7.16
CA SER A 70 -1.25 21.89 6.11
C SER A 70 0.04 21.09 6.28
N THR A 71 -0.02 19.83 5.91
CA THR A 71 1.14 18.95 5.79
C THR A 71 1.55 18.82 4.32
N ARG A 72 2.86 18.82 4.08
CA ARG A 72 3.45 18.65 2.76
C ARG A 72 4.05 17.26 2.65
N LEU A 73 3.68 16.56 1.58
CA LEU A 73 4.21 15.26 1.22
C LEU A 73 5.02 15.39 -0.07
N ARG A 74 6.08 14.63 -0.19
CA ARG A 74 6.82 14.44 -1.44
C ARG A 74 6.42 13.11 -2.05
N SER A 75 5.76 13.15 -3.20
CA SER A 75 5.41 11.96 -3.97
C SER A 75 6.65 11.25 -4.51
N LEU A 76 6.48 9.99 -4.90
CA LEU A 76 7.52 9.21 -5.55
C LEU A 76 7.93 9.78 -6.92
N SER A 77 7.01 10.48 -7.60
CA SER A 77 7.26 11.17 -8.88
C SER A 77 8.00 12.50 -8.69
N GLY A 78 8.15 12.97 -7.43
CA GLY A 78 8.89 14.17 -7.08
C GLY A 78 8.03 15.41 -6.86
N GLU A 79 6.72 15.39 -7.19
CA GLU A 79 5.83 16.51 -6.92
C GLU A 79 5.56 16.68 -5.42
N GLN A 80 5.34 17.92 -5.00
CA GLN A 80 4.92 18.24 -3.66
C GLN A 80 3.40 18.27 -3.58
N ILE A 81 2.84 17.45 -2.69
CA ILE A 81 1.42 17.37 -2.41
C ILE A 81 1.16 18.11 -1.10
N VAL A 82 0.20 19.02 -1.09
CA VAL A 82 -0.18 19.80 0.08
C VAL A 82 -1.59 19.43 0.50
N LEU A 83 -1.73 18.89 1.70
CA LEU A 83 -3.01 18.47 2.28
C LEU A 83 -3.33 19.30 3.52
N SER A 84 -4.61 19.66 3.72
CA SER A 84 -5.05 20.26 4.98
C SER A 84 -4.89 19.25 6.11
N ASN A 85 -4.48 19.71 7.29
CA ASN A 85 -4.29 18.81 8.44
C ASN A 85 -5.61 18.17 8.88
N ALA A 86 -6.72 18.93 8.81
CA ALA A 86 -8.05 18.44 9.15
C ALA A 86 -8.52 17.35 8.18
N ASP A 87 -8.22 17.47 6.87
CA ASP A 87 -8.60 16.47 5.89
C ASP A 87 -7.74 15.21 6.02
N MET A 88 -6.45 15.36 6.28
CA MET A 88 -5.57 14.21 6.56
C MET A 88 -6.09 13.33 7.70
N LEU A 89 -6.54 13.93 8.81
CA LEU A 89 -7.04 13.17 9.96
C LEU A 89 -8.43 12.55 9.73
N LYS A 90 -9.19 13.00 8.74
CA LYS A 90 -10.45 12.36 8.32
C LYS A 90 -10.20 11.13 7.44
N CYS A 91 -9.07 11.07 6.75
CA CYS A 91 -8.69 9.98 5.86
C CYS A 91 -8.06 8.83 6.64
N ARG A 92 -7.99 7.66 5.99
CA ARG A 92 -7.24 6.53 6.53
C ARG A 92 -5.75 6.69 6.21
N ILE A 93 -4.97 7.00 7.23
CA ILE A 93 -3.51 7.10 7.10
C ILE A 93 -2.90 5.70 7.28
N ARG A 94 -2.17 5.24 6.28
CA ARG A 94 -1.33 4.04 6.37
C ARG A 94 0.12 4.48 6.46
N ASN A 95 0.72 4.32 7.64
CA ASN A 95 2.11 4.66 7.86
C ASN A 95 2.99 3.45 7.49
N MET A 96 3.61 3.53 6.32
CA MET A 96 4.53 2.50 5.83
C MET A 96 5.93 2.63 6.45
N GLY A 97 6.26 3.81 7.04
CA GLY A 97 7.50 4.04 7.78
C GLY A 97 7.57 3.30 9.12
N ARG A 98 6.42 2.87 9.66
CA ARG A 98 6.33 2.17 10.95
C ARG A 98 6.05 0.67 10.83
N MET A 99 6.22 0.08 9.65
CA MET A 99 6.09 -1.37 9.49
C MET A 99 7.30 -2.06 10.13
N PRO A 100 7.09 -2.99 11.10
CA PRO A 100 8.19 -3.76 11.68
C PRO A 100 8.79 -4.75 10.68
N GLU A 101 7.97 -5.26 9.78
CA GLU A 101 8.38 -6.14 8.69
C GLU A 101 7.44 -5.98 7.48
N ARG A 102 7.96 -6.25 6.31
CA ARG A 102 7.22 -6.13 5.06
C ARG A 102 6.91 -7.49 4.49
N ARG A 103 5.63 -7.80 4.33
CA ARG A 103 5.16 -9.04 3.72
C ARG A 103 5.36 -8.99 2.20
N SER A 104 6.04 -9.99 1.66
CA SER A 104 6.11 -10.28 0.23
C SER A 104 5.22 -11.47 -0.08
N LEU A 105 4.28 -11.31 -0.99
CA LEU A 105 3.40 -12.36 -1.50
C LEU A 105 3.54 -12.40 -3.02
N PHE A 106 3.86 -13.57 -3.57
CA PHE A 106 3.91 -13.77 -5.01
C PHE A 106 3.56 -15.21 -5.37
N THR A 107 3.26 -15.44 -6.63
CA THR A 107 2.93 -16.77 -7.16
C THR A 107 3.94 -17.14 -8.24
N ILE A 108 4.35 -18.39 -8.24
CA ILE A 108 5.13 -18.98 -9.32
C ILE A 108 4.30 -20.07 -9.99
N GLY A 109 4.43 -20.15 -11.31
CA GLY A 109 3.83 -21.21 -12.13
C GLY A 109 4.88 -22.24 -12.50
N ILE A 110 4.61 -23.52 -12.23
CA ILE A 110 5.46 -24.65 -12.57
C ILE A 110 4.81 -25.43 -13.71
N ALA A 111 5.62 -25.94 -14.62
CA ALA A 111 5.14 -26.69 -15.79
C ALA A 111 4.38 -27.96 -15.36
N TYR A 112 3.29 -28.30 -16.07
CA TYR A 112 2.46 -29.49 -15.81
C TYR A 112 3.22 -30.80 -15.99
N GLU A 113 4.28 -30.79 -16.78
CA GLU A 113 5.15 -31.94 -17.05
C GLU A 113 6.07 -32.28 -15.88
N THR A 114 6.10 -31.44 -14.84
CA THR A 114 6.90 -31.67 -13.64
C THR A 114 6.40 -32.89 -12.87
N THR A 115 7.30 -33.81 -12.57
CA THR A 115 6.96 -35.05 -11.87
C THR A 115 6.51 -34.81 -10.43
N PRO A 116 5.65 -35.66 -9.84
CA PRO A 116 5.18 -35.50 -8.46
C PRO A 116 6.31 -35.38 -7.43
N ASP A 117 7.40 -36.14 -7.60
CA ASP A 117 8.55 -36.11 -6.69
C ASP A 117 9.25 -34.74 -6.70
N LYS A 118 9.34 -34.10 -7.87
CA LYS A 118 9.90 -32.74 -7.99
C LYS A 118 8.93 -31.70 -7.42
N LEU A 119 7.62 -31.87 -7.62
CA LEU A 119 6.62 -30.98 -7.03
C LEU A 119 6.66 -30.97 -5.51
N GLN A 120 6.91 -32.14 -4.87
CA GLN A 120 7.08 -32.22 -3.43
C GLN A 120 8.33 -31.48 -2.93
N GLN A 121 9.35 -31.33 -3.75
CA GLN A 121 10.59 -30.63 -3.40
C GLN A 121 10.46 -29.11 -3.49
N VAL A 122 9.47 -28.58 -4.24
CA VAL A 122 9.33 -27.15 -4.47
C VAL A 122 9.27 -26.34 -3.18
N PRO A 123 8.45 -26.67 -2.17
CA PRO A 123 8.39 -25.89 -0.94
C PRO A 123 9.74 -25.82 -0.22
N SER A 124 10.44 -26.93 -0.10
CA SER A 124 11.76 -26.99 0.59
C SER A 124 12.85 -26.24 -0.18
N LEU A 125 12.85 -26.29 -1.52
CA LEU A 125 13.77 -25.50 -2.34
C LEU A 125 13.52 -24.02 -2.21
N VAL A 126 12.26 -23.59 -2.22
CA VAL A 126 11.87 -22.19 -2.05
C VAL A 126 12.24 -21.70 -0.65
N GLU A 127 11.98 -22.51 0.40
CA GLU A 127 12.38 -22.19 1.77
C GLU A 127 13.89 -22.01 1.88
N ALA A 128 14.67 -22.94 1.34
CA ALA A 128 16.14 -22.87 1.34
C ALA A 128 16.64 -21.63 0.56
N ALA A 129 16.05 -21.35 -0.59
CA ALA A 129 16.38 -20.18 -1.40
C ALA A 129 16.15 -18.88 -0.65
N ILE A 130 14.95 -18.71 -0.05
CA ILE A 130 14.59 -17.52 0.72
C ILE A 130 15.49 -17.38 1.94
N SER A 131 15.66 -18.47 2.73
CA SER A 131 16.46 -18.46 3.96
C SER A 131 17.94 -18.20 3.72
N SER A 132 18.44 -18.45 2.52
CA SER A 132 19.83 -18.14 2.13
C SER A 132 20.09 -16.65 1.93
N VAL A 133 19.04 -15.84 1.75
CA VAL A 133 19.14 -14.39 1.55
C VAL A 133 19.05 -13.69 2.90
N THR A 134 20.11 -12.98 3.29
CA THR A 134 20.13 -12.25 4.57
C THR A 134 19.01 -11.20 4.62
N GLY A 135 18.30 -11.14 5.73
CA GLY A 135 17.20 -10.19 5.92
C GLY A 135 15.87 -10.69 5.38
N THR A 136 15.68 -12.01 5.31
CA THR A 136 14.38 -12.60 4.99
C THR A 136 13.93 -13.57 6.09
N ARG A 137 12.62 -13.72 6.25
CA ARG A 137 11.97 -14.73 7.09
C ARG A 137 10.92 -15.45 6.25
N PHE A 138 11.18 -16.71 5.95
CA PHE A 138 10.22 -17.55 5.24
C PHE A 138 8.98 -17.80 6.09
N GLU A 139 7.80 -17.82 5.47
CA GLU A 139 6.53 -18.14 6.13
C GLU A 139 5.93 -19.42 5.57
N TYR A 140 5.64 -19.44 4.27
CA TYR A 140 5.17 -20.65 3.60
C TYR A 140 5.39 -20.61 2.08
N CYS A 141 5.42 -21.81 1.49
CA CYS A 141 5.25 -22.07 0.08
C CYS A 141 4.27 -23.23 -0.07
N VAL A 142 3.14 -23.00 -0.76
CA VAL A 142 2.07 -24.00 -0.89
C VAL A 142 1.64 -24.13 -2.34
N PHE A 143 1.33 -25.35 -2.78
CA PHE A 143 0.64 -25.59 -4.03
C PHE A 143 -0.80 -25.12 -3.87
N ARG A 144 -1.14 -24.01 -4.49
CA ARG A 144 -2.42 -23.32 -4.28
C ARG A 144 -3.52 -23.85 -5.18
N GLN A 145 -3.24 -23.96 -6.48
CA GLN A 145 -4.23 -24.35 -7.47
C GLN A 145 -3.62 -24.82 -8.79
N PHE A 146 -4.45 -25.52 -9.56
CA PHE A 146 -4.18 -25.83 -10.96
C PHE A 146 -4.61 -24.63 -11.81
N GLY A 147 -3.64 -23.90 -12.37
CA GLY A 147 -3.88 -22.78 -13.27
C GLY A 147 -4.13 -23.24 -14.71
N VAL A 148 -4.45 -22.29 -15.60
CA VAL A 148 -4.75 -22.59 -17.02
C VAL A 148 -3.56 -23.24 -17.75
N SER A 149 -2.34 -22.81 -17.43
CA SER A 149 -1.10 -23.29 -18.07
C SER A 149 0.01 -23.62 -17.06
N ALA A 150 -0.29 -23.62 -15.76
CA ALA A 150 0.71 -23.81 -14.72
C ALA A 150 0.15 -24.45 -13.46
N LEU A 151 0.99 -25.17 -12.73
CA LEU A 151 0.79 -25.54 -11.34
C LEU A 151 1.22 -24.36 -10.47
N GLU A 152 0.26 -23.69 -9.81
CA GLU A 152 0.50 -22.44 -9.11
C GLU A 152 0.89 -22.66 -7.66
N PHE A 153 2.07 -22.17 -7.29
CA PHE A 153 2.55 -22.13 -5.91
C PHE A 153 2.50 -20.71 -5.37
N GLU A 154 1.85 -20.53 -4.24
CA GLU A 154 1.84 -19.28 -3.50
C GLU A 154 2.97 -19.27 -2.47
N ILE A 155 3.73 -18.19 -2.44
CA ILE A 155 4.90 -18.03 -1.59
C ILE A 155 4.74 -16.76 -0.78
N VAL A 156 4.99 -16.86 0.53
CA VAL A 156 5.01 -15.75 1.45
C VAL A 156 6.30 -15.76 2.26
N TYR A 157 6.93 -14.60 2.31
CA TYR A 157 8.03 -14.33 3.21
C TYR A 157 7.98 -12.89 3.72
N PHE A 158 8.68 -12.61 4.79
CA PHE A 158 8.79 -11.29 5.38
C PHE A 158 10.21 -10.77 5.29
N VAL A 159 10.32 -9.47 5.13
CA VAL A 159 11.57 -8.73 5.19
C VAL A 159 11.50 -7.84 6.44
N PRO A 160 12.17 -8.20 7.55
CA PRO A 160 12.18 -7.43 8.78
C PRO A 160 13.13 -6.24 8.63
N GLU A 161 12.64 -5.16 8.06
CA GLU A 161 13.37 -3.91 7.95
C GLU A 161 12.41 -2.70 7.94
N PRO A 162 12.83 -1.55 8.50
CA PRO A 162 12.04 -0.33 8.44
C PRO A 162 11.83 0.13 6.99
N ALA A 163 10.69 0.72 6.75
CA ALA A 163 10.16 0.99 5.41
C ALA A 163 10.84 2.12 4.62
N ASP A 164 11.75 2.86 5.22
CA ASP A 164 12.62 3.83 4.52
C ASP A 164 13.58 3.15 3.53
N ALA A 165 13.71 1.84 3.63
CA ALA A 165 14.55 0.99 2.80
C ALA A 165 13.82 0.36 1.60
N ARG A 166 12.87 1.07 0.95
CA ARG A 166 12.17 0.54 -0.24
C ARG A 166 13.13 -0.04 -1.28
N PHE A 167 14.28 0.61 -1.48
CA PHE A 167 15.28 0.15 -2.42
C PHE A 167 15.99 -1.12 -1.93
N LYS A 168 16.22 -1.27 -0.62
CA LYS A 168 16.75 -2.49 -0.02
C LYS A 168 15.76 -3.65 -0.17
N PHE A 169 14.47 -3.41 0.08
CA PHE A 169 13.42 -4.40 -0.15
C PHE A 169 13.44 -4.94 -1.58
N LEU A 170 13.50 -4.06 -2.59
CA LEU A 170 13.56 -4.48 -4.00
C LEU A 170 14.83 -5.29 -4.32
N LYS A 171 15.98 -4.96 -3.72
CA LYS A 171 17.20 -5.75 -3.86
C LYS A 171 17.08 -7.14 -3.24
N ILE A 172 16.40 -7.24 -2.10
CA ILE A 172 16.12 -8.53 -1.46
C ILE A 172 15.20 -9.37 -2.34
N VAL A 173 14.11 -8.76 -2.87
CA VAL A 173 13.21 -9.43 -3.82
C VAL A 173 13.96 -9.94 -5.06
N ASP A 174 14.83 -9.13 -5.65
CA ASP A 174 15.66 -9.53 -6.79
C ASP A 174 16.58 -10.71 -6.42
N ALA A 175 17.26 -10.64 -5.27
CA ALA A 175 18.14 -11.72 -4.79
C ALA A 175 17.38 -13.03 -4.55
N VAL A 176 16.19 -12.97 -3.93
CA VAL A 176 15.33 -14.15 -3.71
C VAL A 176 14.90 -14.74 -5.05
N ASN A 177 14.42 -13.93 -5.97
CA ASN A 177 13.95 -14.40 -7.29
C ASN A 177 15.08 -15.07 -8.08
N ARG A 178 16.28 -14.47 -8.10
CA ARG A 178 17.46 -15.07 -8.75
C ARG A 178 17.85 -16.39 -8.11
N ARG A 179 17.79 -16.49 -6.80
CA ARG A 179 18.12 -17.71 -6.07
C ARG A 179 17.12 -18.82 -6.37
N ILE A 180 15.82 -18.54 -6.32
CA ILE A 180 14.78 -19.52 -6.68
C ILE A 180 14.98 -20.00 -8.13
N HIS A 181 15.24 -19.08 -9.06
CA HIS A 181 15.48 -19.44 -10.45
C HIS A 181 16.68 -20.36 -10.62
N ALA A 182 17.79 -20.08 -9.94
CA ALA A 182 19.01 -20.90 -10.00
C ALA A 182 18.79 -22.30 -9.39
N ASP A 183 18.12 -22.37 -8.23
CA ASP A 183 17.85 -23.62 -7.54
C ASP A 183 16.88 -24.51 -8.33
N PHE A 184 15.88 -23.92 -8.98
CA PHE A 184 14.95 -24.65 -9.85
C PHE A 184 15.66 -25.19 -11.10
N ALA A 185 16.49 -24.38 -11.75
CA ALA A 185 17.29 -24.82 -12.89
C ALA A 185 18.22 -25.99 -12.51
N ALA A 186 18.88 -25.92 -11.35
CA ALA A 186 19.78 -26.97 -10.87
C ALA A 186 19.03 -28.29 -10.59
N ASN A 187 17.76 -28.25 -10.20
CA ASN A 187 16.92 -29.42 -9.92
C ASN A 187 16.03 -29.84 -11.11
N GLY A 188 16.18 -29.18 -12.25
CA GLY A 188 15.40 -29.46 -13.46
C GLY A 188 13.90 -29.25 -13.27
N ILE A 189 13.52 -28.22 -12.50
CA ILE A 189 12.16 -27.76 -12.34
C ILE A 189 11.97 -26.57 -13.30
N GLU A 190 10.98 -26.66 -14.19
CA GLU A 190 10.73 -25.66 -15.22
C GLU A 190 9.58 -24.76 -14.82
N PHE A 191 9.76 -23.45 -15.03
CA PHE A 191 8.67 -22.49 -14.93
C PHE A 191 7.72 -22.66 -16.12
N ALA A 192 6.42 -22.55 -15.83
CA ALA A 192 5.40 -22.65 -16.85
C ALA A 192 5.41 -21.42 -17.77
N TYR A 193 5.32 -21.68 -19.05
CA TYR A 193 5.05 -20.65 -20.05
C TYR A 193 3.57 -20.65 -20.40
N PRO A 194 2.98 -19.50 -20.82
CA PRO A 194 1.64 -19.49 -21.40
C PRO A 194 1.61 -20.40 -22.63
N THR A 195 0.94 -21.55 -22.54
CA THR A 195 0.86 -22.55 -23.61
C THR A 195 -0.55 -22.64 -24.17
N GLN A 196 -0.68 -22.91 -25.46
CA GLN A 196 -1.93 -23.24 -26.13
C GLN A 196 -1.75 -24.52 -26.93
N THR A 197 -2.70 -25.45 -26.78
CA THR A 197 -2.74 -26.65 -27.61
C THR A 197 -3.50 -26.34 -28.89
N VAL A 198 -2.85 -26.40 -30.03
CA VAL A 198 -3.43 -26.16 -31.34
C VAL A 198 -3.64 -27.50 -32.06
N TYR A 199 -4.86 -27.87 -32.29
CA TYR A 199 -5.19 -29.03 -33.12
C TYR A 199 -5.25 -28.62 -34.61
N VAL A 200 -4.22 -28.97 -35.40
CA VAL A 200 -4.19 -28.72 -36.83
C VAL A 200 -4.84 -29.92 -37.55
N LYS A 201 -6.06 -29.75 -38.11
CA LYS A 201 -6.64 -30.72 -39.04
C LYS A 201 -6.11 -30.44 -40.43
N ALA A 202 -5.31 -31.34 -40.98
CA ALA A 202 -4.97 -31.28 -42.40
C ALA A 202 -6.25 -31.42 -43.21
N ALA A 203 -6.55 -30.43 -44.05
CA ALA A 203 -7.64 -30.57 -45.02
C ALA A 203 -7.24 -31.64 -46.03
N THR A 204 -7.88 -32.80 -45.99
CA THR A 204 -7.77 -33.81 -47.05
C THR A 204 -8.34 -33.19 -48.35
N ASN A 205 -7.47 -32.90 -49.32
CA ASN A 205 -7.92 -32.40 -50.59
C ASN A 205 -8.67 -33.51 -51.31
N PRO A 206 -10.00 -33.45 -51.61
CA PRO A 206 -10.74 -34.50 -52.26
C PRO A 206 -10.61 -34.50 -53.80
N ARG A 207 -9.51 -33.99 -54.32
CA ARG A 207 -9.24 -33.98 -55.77
C ARG A 207 -7.85 -34.60 -56.06
N ALA A 208 -7.85 -35.90 -56.17
CA ALA A 208 -6.97 -36.60 -57.12
C ALA A 208 -7.85 -37.49 -58.04
N PRO A 209 -7.69 -37.43 -59.32
CA PRO A 209 -8.53 -38.08 -60.34
C PRO A 209 -8.45 -39.58 -60.29
#